data_05597862b3ff1e78f3de3e1c43c905df
#
_entry.id   05597862b3ff1e78f3de3e1c43c905df
#
_cell.length_a   1.000
_cell.length_b   1.000
_cell.length_c   1.000
_cell.angle_alpha   90.00
_cell.angle_beta   90.00
_cell.angle_gamma   90.00
#
_symmetry.space_group_name_H-M   'P 1'
#
loop_
_entity.id
_entity.type
_entity.pdbx_description
1 polymer ?
#
loop_
_entity_poly.entity_id
_entity_poly.type
_entity_poly.pdbx_seq_one_letter_code
_entity_poly.pdbx_strand_id
1 'polypeptide(L)'
;MSDPDLSARNKATVENMWKALSDFDFETLKGCLHPEVHYEDVPTEDPGAIGPENVVARLSVAWDHIDKQIQTTHRIAADGNVVFLDHTERWIFKTGETVGHRFASMHELKDGKIIKWSDFWDVNNFVGQFPPSFLEVMAKNQGADFTS
;
A
#
# COMPACT_ATOMS: atom_id res chain seq x y z
N MET A 1 -28.29 -2.35 3.69
CA MET A 1 -28.00 -3.77 3.46
C MET A 1 -26.90 -3.88 2.41
N SER A 2 -25.81 -4.58 2.71
CA SER A 2 -24.72 -4.72 1.75
C SER A 2 -25.12 -5.66 0.61
N ASP A 3 -24.67 -5.32 -0.59
CA ASP A 3 -24.77 -6.17 -1.76
C ASP A 3 -23.61 -7.19 -1.74
N PRO A 4 -23.89 -8.52 -1.57
CA PRO A 4 -22.81 -9.52 -1.53
C PRO A 4 -21.95 -9.54 -2.81
N ASP A 5 -22.55 -9.26 -3.96
CA ASP A 5 -21.82 -9.22 -5.22
C ASP A 5 -20.90 -8.00 -5.28
N LEU A 6 -21.34 -6.86 -4.75
CA LEU A 6 -20.50 -5.65 -4.64
C LEU A 6 -19.32 -5.91 -3.72
N SER A 7 -19.54 -6.49 -2.55
CA SER A 7 -18.48 -6.84 -1.61
C SER A 7 -17.46 -7.79 -2.25
N ALA A 8 -17.93 -8.81 -2.98
CA ALA A 8 -17.07 -9.78 -3.66
C ALA A 8 -16.22 -9.11 -4.76
N ARG A 9 -16.83 -8.25 -5.56
CA ARG A 9 -16.11 -7.52 -6.62
C ARG A 9 -15.06 -6.59 -6.02
N ASN A 10 -15.40 -5.88 -4.97
CA ASN A 10 -14.48 -4.95 -4.31
C ASN A 10 -13.33 -5.68 -3.62
N LYS A 11 -13.59 -6.84 -2.99
CA LYS A 11 -12.49 -7.69 -2.48
C LYS A 11 -11.54 -8.10 -3.59
N ALA A 12 -12.08 -8.52 -4.74
CA ALA A 12 -11.27 -8.92 -5.88
C ALA A 12 -10.38 -7.76 -6.40
N THR A 13 -10.92 -6.55 -6.45
CA THR A 13 -10.15 -5.36 -6.86
C THR A 13 -8.98 -5.10 -5.89
N VAL A 14 -9.24 -5.17 -4.58
CA VAL A 14 -8.21 -4.96 -3.56
C VAL A 14 -7.14 -6.05 -3.62
N GLU A 15 -7.54 -7.31 -3.75
CA GLU A 15 -6.59 -8.42 -3.90
C GLU A 15 -5.72 -8.25 -5.15
N ASN A 16 -6.32 -7.83 -6.26
CA ASN A 16 -5.59 -7.56 -7.50
C ASN A 16 -4.59 -6.41 -7.35
N MET A 17 -4.97 -5.35 -6.63
CA MET A 17 -4.08 -4.23 -6.36
C MET A 17 -2.85 -4.67 -5.55
N TRP A 18 -3.04 -5.43 -4.47
CA TRP A 18 -1.93 -5.90 -3.64
C TRP A 18 -1.04 -6.90 -4.39
N LYS A 19 -1.63 -7.76 -5.24
CA LYS A 19 -0.85 -8.64 -6.12
C LYS A 19 0.00 -7.83 -7.11
N ALA A 20 -0.59 -6.83 -7.75
CA ALA A 20 0.12 -5.96 -8.67
C ALA A 20 1.28 -5.24 -7.99
N LEU A 21 1.07 -4.77 -6.76
CA LEU A 21 2.13 -4.15 -5.97
C LEU A 21 3.29 -5.11 -5.70
N SER A 22 3.01 -6.35 -5.29
CA SER A 22 4.05 -7.35 -5.04
C SER A 22 4.77 -7.81 -6.32
N ASP A 23 4.11 -7.71 -7.46
CA ASP A 23 4.70 -8.04 -8.76
C ASP A 23 5.43 -6.85 -9.40
N PHE A 24 5.45 -5.67 -8.76
CA PHE A 24 5.95 -4.42 -9.32
C PHE A 24 5.22 -4.02 -10.62
N ASP A 25 3.99 -4.47 -10.78
CA ASP A 25 3.13 -4.14 -11.93
C ASP A 25 2.35 -2.85 -11.63
N PHE A 26 3.03 -1.73 -11.77
CA PHE A 26 2.46 -0.43 -11.43
C PHE A 26 1.35 0.00 -12.39
N GLU A 27 1.34 -0.50 -13.63
CA GLU A 27 0.25 -0.18 -14.56
C GLU A 27 -1.07 -0.83 -14.11
N THR A 28 -1.03 -2.10 -13.72
CA THR A 28 -2.21 -2.77 -13.14
C THR A 28 -2.62 -2.12 -11.83
N LEU A 29 -1.65 -1.76 -10.98
CA LEU A 29 -1.93 -1.07 -9.71
C LEU A 29 -2.68 0.22 -9.96
N LYS A 30 -2.20 1.08 -10.86
CA LYS A 30 -2.87 2.34 -11.21
C LYS A 30 -4.29 2.10 -11.73
N GLY A 31 -4.48 1.02 -12.48
CA GLY A 31 -5.79 0.63 -13.00
C GLY A 31 -6.82 0.28 -11.92
N CYS A 32 -6.37 -0.10 -10.73
CA CYS A 32 -7.23 -0.37 -9.58
C CYS A 32 -7.60 0.89 -8.80
N LEU A 33 -6.93 2.02 -9.05
CA LEU A 33 -7.07 3.24 -8.27
C LEU A 33 -8.00 4.24 -8.97
N HIS A 34 -8.85 4.88 -8.17
CA HIS A 34 -9.68 5.99 -8.64
C HIS A 34 -8.77 7.20 -8.97
N PRO A 35 -9.11 8.04 -9.98
CA PRO A 35 -8.31 9.23 -10.30
C PRO A 35 -8.07 10.16 -9.11
N GLU A 36 -8.98 10.18 -8.13
CA GLU A 36 -8.88 11.02 -6.92
C GLU A 36 -8.43 10.22 -5.68
N VAL A 37 -7.80 9.05 -5.87
CA VAL A 37 -7.36 8.22 -4.75
C VAL A 37 -6.48 8.99 -3.78
N HIS A 38 -6.71 8.77 -2.48
CA HIS A 38 -5.83 9.25 -1.42
C HIS A 38 -5.25 8.05 -0.66
N TYR A 39 -3.94 7.89 -0.73
CA TYR A 39 -3.18 6.90 0.03
C TYR A 39 -2.54 7.59 1.23
N GLU A 40 -2.63 6.97 2.41
CA GLU A 40 -2.00 7.47 3.63
C GLU A 40 -1.43 6.36 4.50
N ASP A 41 -0.36 6.67 5.21
CA ASP A 41 0.19 5.87 6.31
C ASP A 41 -0.31 6.47 7.62
N VAL A 42 -1.32 5.84 8.21
CA VAL A 42 -2.05 6.39 9.37
C VAL A 42 -1.15 6.74 10.55
N PRO A 43 -0.12 5.93 10.92
CA PRO A 43 0.70 6.24 12.09
C PRO A 43 1.70 7.39 11.87
N THR A 44 1.77 7.97 10.68
CA THR A 44 2.68 9.07 10.37
C THR A 44 1.92 10.39 10.18
N GLU A 45 2.62 11.51 10.30
CA GLU A 45 2.04 12.83 10.01
C GLU A 45 2.15 13.22 8.53
N ASP A 46 2.71 12.34 7.73
CA ASP A 46 2.88 12.54 6.29
C ASP A 46 1.49 12.63 5.62
N PRO A 47 1.27 13.60 4.73
CA PRO A 47 -0.04 13.75 4.07
C PRO A 47 -0.37 12.65 3.07
N GLY A 48 0.57 11.77 2.74
CA GLY A 48 0.35 10.67 1.81
C GLY A 48 0.48 11.08 0.35
N ALA A 49 -0.32 10.45 -0.51
CA ALA A 49 -0.29 10.69 -1.94
C ALA A 49 -1.71 10.80 -2.50
N ILE A 50 -1.92 11.71 -3.44
CA ILE A 50 -3.20 11.93 -4.09
C ILE A 50 -3.05 11.70 -5.59
N GLY A 51 -3.89 10.83 -6.13
CA GLY A 51 -3.89 10.42 -7.53
C GLY A 51 -2.97 9.24 -7.82
N PRO A 52 -3.31 8.42 -8.85
CA PRO A 52 -2.57 7.17 -9.12
C PRO A 52 -1.08 7.37 -9.39
N GLU A 53 -0.73 8.40 -10.16
CA GLU A 53 0.68 8.67 -10.48
C GLU A 53 1.49 9.03 -9.23
N ASN A 54 0.92 9.85 -8.35
CA ASN A 54 1.56 10.23 -7.10
C ASN A 54 1.68 9.06 -6.13
N VAL A 55 0.69 8.17 -6.10
CA VAL A 55 0.76 6.94 -5.30
C VAL A 55 1.93 6.09 -5.75
N VAL A 56 2.08 5.86 -7.06
CA VAL A 56 3.21 5.10 -7.60
C VAL A 56 4.55 5.80 -7.29
N ALA A 57 4.61 7.11 -7.47
CA ALA A 57 5.83 7.87 -7.18
C ALA A 57 6.25 7.73 -5.70
N ARG A 58 5.28 7.83 -4.78
CA ARG A 58 5.54 7.66 -3.35
C ARG A 58 6.01 6.24 -3.03
N LEU A 59 5.34 5.23 -3.55
CA LEU A 59 5.72 3.84 -3.34
C LEU A 59 7.11 3.54 -3.90
N SER A 60 7.46 4.15 -5.03
CA SER A 60 8.75 3.93 -5.70
C SER A 60 9.93 4.39 -4.86
N VAL A 61 9.75 5.31 -3.90
CA VAL A 61 10.80 5.69 -2.96
C VAL A 61 11.38 4.44 -2.27
N ALA A 62 10.52 3.51 -1.89
CA ALA A 62 10.95 2.24 -1.30
C ALA A 62 11.21 1.17 -2.36
N TRP A 63 10.28 1.00 -3.31
CA TRP A 63 10.31 -0.10 -4.29
C TRP A 63 11.53 -0.06 -5.20
N ASP A 64 12.11 1.12 -5.46
CA ASP A 64 13.36 1.23 -6.23
C ASP A 64 14.56 0.54 -5.54
N HIS A 65 14.46 0.30 -4.22
CA HIS A 65 15.51 -0.32 -3.42
C HIS A 65 15.20 -1.77 -3.03
N ILE A 66 14.02 -2.27 -3.41
CA ILE A 66 13.53 -3.59 -3.07
C ILE A 66 13.67 -4.50 -4.28
N ASP A 67 14.30 -5.68 -4.06
CA ASP A 67 14.42 -6.71 -5.09
C ASP A 67 13.13 -7.54 -5.18
N LYS A 68 12.54 -7.83 -4.02
CA LYS A 68 11.35 -8.67 -3.94
C LYS A 68 10.45 -8.25 -2.78
N GLN A 69 9.15 -8.27 -3.03
CA GLN A 69 8.13 -8.04 -2.02
C GLN A 69 7.20 -9.23 -1.98
N ILE A 70 6.93 -9.74 -0.79
CA ILE A 70 6.07 -10.90 -0.59
C ILE A 70 4.88 -10.49 0.26
N GLN A 71 3.67 -10.68 -0.28
CA GLN A 71 2.41 -10.43 0.42
C GLN A 71 1.78 -11.75 0.85
N THR A 72 1.34 -11.81 2.12
CA THR A 72 0.55 -12.93 2.63
C THR A 72 -0.72 -12.37 3.24
N THR A 73 -1.86 -12.67 2.62
CA THR A 73 -3.16 -12.29 3.15
C THR A 73 -3.60 -13.32 4.20
N HIS A 74 -3.88 -12.85 5.42
CA HIS A 74 -4.41 -13.71 6.48
C HIS A 74 -5.93 -13.68 6.48
N ARG A 75 -6.53 -12.50 6.36
CA ARG A 75 -7.98 -12.30 6.32
C ARG A 75 -8.32 -11.11 5.46
N ILE A 76 -9.44 -11.23 4.76
CA ILE A 76 -10.02 -10.12 4.01
C ILE A 76 -11.51 -10.08 4.31
N ALA A 77 -12.04 -8.91 4.58
CA ALA A 77 -13.45 -8.70 4.86
C ALA A 77 -13.94 -7.47 4.11
N ALA A 78 -15.16 -7.50 3.64
CA ALA A 78 -15.77 -6.37 2.96
C ALA A 78 -17.20 -6.16 3.42
N ASP A 79 -17.59 -4.90 3.51
CA ASP A 79 -18.95 -4.46 3.67
C ASP A 79 -19.22 -3.40 2.59
N GLY A 80 -19.80 -3.86 1.47
CA GLY A 80 -20.07 -2.97 0.33
C GLY A 80 -18.80 -2.36 -0.26
N ASN A 81 -18.64 -1.07 -0.10
CA ASN A 81 -17.52 -0.31 -0.65
C ASN A 81 -16.30 -0.20 0.29
N VAL A 82 -16.34 -0.85 1.44
CA VAL A 82 -15.20 -0.84 2.39
C VAL A 82 -14.61 -2.23 2.48
N VAL A 83 -13.30 -2.34 2.30
CA VAL A 83 -12.57 -3.62 2.34
C VAL A 83 -11.41 -3.51 3.32
N PHE A 84 -11.36 -4.41 4.29
CA PHE A 84 -10.27 -4.53 5.25
C PHE A 84 -9.42 -5.74 4.96
N LEU A 85 -8.12 -5.60 5.13
CA LEU A 85 -7.13 -6.63 4.88
C LEU A 85 -6.20 -6.76 6.09
N ASP A 86 -6.10 -7.98 6.62
CA ASP A 86 -5.08 -8.38 7.60
C ASP A 86 -4.02 -9.16 6.84
N HIS A 87 -2.80 -8.63 6.77
CA HIS A 87 -1.77 -9.22 5.94
C HIS A 87 -0.36 -9.03 6.50
N THR A 88 0.57 -9.81 5.98
CA THR A 88 2.00 -9.68 6.26
C THR A 88 2.72 -9.30 4.97
N GLU A 89 3.59 -8.32 5.07
CA GLU A 89 4.44 -7.86 3.97
C GLU A 89 5.89 -8.09 4.36
N ARG A 90 6.67 -8.66 3.42
CA ARG A 90 8.10 -8.84 3.58
C ARG A 90 8.81 -8.22 2.40
N TRP A 91 9.87 -7.46 2.70
CA TRP A 91 10.72 -6.84 1.70
C TRP A 91 12.09 -7.49 1.72
N ILE A 92 12.60 -7.83 0.55
CA ILE A 92 13.99 -8.23 0.36
C ILE A 92 14.66 -7.09 -0.40
N PHE A 93 15.57 -6.39 0.27
CA PHE A 93 16.28 -5.28 -0.35
C PHE A 93 17.29 -5.78 -1.39
N LYS A 94 17.61 -4.93 -2.38
CA LYS A 94 18.64 -5.25 -3.38
C LYS A 94 20.00 -5.51 -2.73
N THR A 95 20.24 -4.96 -1.54
CA THR A 95 21.44 -5.21 -0.72
C THR A 95 21.37 -6.50 0.11
N GLY A 96 20.25 -7.23 0.07
CA GLY A 96 20.11 -8.56 0.66
C GLY A 96 19.39 -8.63 2.00
N GLU A 97 19.21 -7.52 2.72
CA GLU A 97 18.51 -7.52 4.00
C GLU A 97 17.02 -7.83 3.79
N THR A 98 16.42 -8.46 4.79
CA THR A 98 15.00 -8.78 4.79
C THR A 98 14.31 -8.11 5.98
N VAL A 99 13.20 -7.46 5.72
CA VAL A 99 12.35 -6.86 6.75
C VAL A 99 10.92 -7.34 6.54
N GLY A 100 10.11 -7.31 7.59
CA GLY A 100 8.71 -7.72 7.45
C GLY A 100 7.87 -7.28 8.63
N HIS A 101 6.56 -7.14 8.37
CA HIS A 101 5.61 -6.82 9.41
C HIS A 101 4.20 -7.28 9.03
N ARG A 102 3.39 -7.51 10.05
CA ARG A 102 1.97 -7.75 9.89
C ARG A 102 1.22 -6.46 10.20
N PHE A 103 0.27 -6.11 9.34
CA PHE A 103 -0.46 -4.85 9.47
C PHE A 103 -1.85 -4.98 8.86
N ALA A 104 -2.68 -3.97 9.07
CA ALA A 104 -4.01 -3.90 8.50
C ALA A 104 -4.10 -2.74 7.52
N SER A 105 -4.88 -2.95 6.46
CA SER A 105 -5.16 -1.91 5.48
C SER A 105 -6.67 -1.76 5.29
N MET A 106 -7.12 -0.52 5.14
CA MET A 106 -8.50 -0.20 4.84
C MET A 106 -8.57 0.44 3.45
N HIS A 107 -9.55 0.02 2.67
CA HIS A 107 -9.79 0.55 1.34
C HIS A 107 -11.25 0.95 1.21
N GLU A 108 -11.51 2.14 0.69
CA GLU A 108 -12.83 2.53 0.23
C GLU A 108 -12.82 2.56 -1.29
N LEU A 109 -13.88 2.04 -1.89
CA LEU A 109 -14.02 2.02 -3.35
C LEU A 109 -15.17 2.91 -3.78
N LYS A 110 -15.02 3.49 -4.96
CA LYS A 110 -16.05 4.26 -5.65
C LYS A 110 -16.04 3.85 -7.12
N ASP A 111 -17.18 3.45 -7.63
CA ASP A 111 -17.32 2.99 -9.01
C ASP A 111 -16.31 1.88 -9.37
N GLY A 112 -16.07 0.96 -8.43
CA GLY A 112 -15.18 -0.18 -8.63
C GLY A 112 -13.69 0.14 -8.54
N LYS A 113 -13.31 1.36 -8.14
CA LYS A 113 -11.92 1.81 -8.01
C LYS A 113 -11.64 2.22 -6.57
N ILE A 114 -10.40 2.01 -6.12
CA ILE A 114 -9.98 2.39 -4.78
C ILE A 114 -9.81 3.90 -4.72
N ILE A 115 -10.63 4.58 -3.90
CA ILE A 115 -10.57 6.02 -3.73
C ILE A 115 -9.88 6.43 -2.43
N LYS A 116 -9.85 5.52 -1.44
CA LYS A 116 -9.10 5.72 -0.19
C LYS A 116 -8.34 4.45 0.14
N TRP A 117 -7.07 4.61 0.52
CA TRP A 117 -6.20 3.50 0.92
C TRP A 117 -5.44 3.94 2.15
N SER A 118 -5.70 3.29 3.29
CA SER A 118 -5.09 3.63 4.59
C SER A 118 -4.39 2.40 5.15
N ASP A 119 -3.10 2.54 5.45
CA ASP A 119 -2.31 1.48 6.07
C ASP A 119 -2.10 1.80 7.57
N PHE A 120 -2.44 0.82 8.41
CA PHE A 120 -2.35 0.88 9.89
C PHE A 120 -1.21 -0.04 10.33
N TRP A 121 -0.05 0.51 10.61
CA TRP A 121 1.15 -0.27 10.93
C TRP A 121 1.92 0.31 12.11
N ASP A 122 2.82 -0.50 12.65
CA ASP A 122 3.68 -0.12 13.79
C ASP A 122 5.00 0.44 13.25
N VAL A 123 5.15 1.75 13.34
CA VAL A 123 6.32 2.47 12.83
C VAL A 123 7.61 1.98 13.51
N ASN A 124 7.59 1.85 14.83
CA ASN A 124 8.78 1.46 15.59
C ASN A 124 9.23 0.04 15.23
N ASN A 125 8.27 -0.88 15.09
CA ASN A 125 8.58 -2.25 14.72
C ASN A 125 9.18 -2.31 13.31
N PHE A 126 8.55 -1.68 12.32
CA PHE A 126 8.97 -1.82 10.92
C PHE A 126 10.23 -1.02 10.62
N VAL A 127 10.25 0.27 10.98
CA VAL A 127 11.41 1.16 10.75
C VAL A 127 12.64 0.66 11.51
N GLY A 128 12.44 0.07 12.69
CA GLY A 128 13.52 -0.51 13.48
C GLY A 128 14.27 -1.65 12.79
N GLN A 129 13.69 -2.24 11.74
CA GLN A 129 14.31 -3.31 10.95
C GLN A 129 15.08 -2.80 9.73
N PHE A 130 14.91 -1.52 9.35
CA PHE A 130 15.46 -1.00 8.10
C PHE A 130 16.98 -0.93 8.13
N PRO A 131 17.66 -1.32 7.02
CA PRO A 131 19.10 -1.14 6.93
C PRO A 131 19.47 0.35 6.92
N PRO A 132 20.68 0.72 7.42
CA PRO A 132 21.11 2.12 7.47
C PRO A 132 21.05 2.83 6.11
N SER A 133 21.38 2.13 5.02
CA SER A 133 21.30 2.68 3.67
C SER A 133 19.89 3.11 3.28
N PHE A 134 18.87 2.36 3.71
CA PHE A 134 17.49 2.72 3.44
C PHE A 134 16.99 3.85 4.34
N LEU A 135 17.45 3.91 5.60
CA LEU A 135 17.15 5.04 6.48
C LEU A 135 17.66 6.36 5.87
N GLU A 136 18.80 6.34 5.19
CA GLU A 136 19.31 7.50 4.46
C GLU A 136 18.40 7.90 3.29
N VAL A 137 17.86 6.91 2.56
CA VAL A 137 16.90 7.15 1.47
C VAL A 137 15.64 7.82 2.02
N MET A 138 15.11 7.32 3.12
CA MET A 138 13.93 7.89 3.77
C MET A 138 14.18 9.33 4.21
N ALA A 139 15.33 9.61 4.82
CA ALA A 139 15.69 10.94 5.27
C ALA A 139 15.78 11.95 4.11
N LYS A 140 16.32 11.54 2.97
CA LYS A 140 16.42 12.38 1.77
C LYS A 140 15.05 12.69 1.14
N ASN A 141 14.07 11.83 1.33
CA ASN A 141 12.73 12.00 0.77
C ASN A 141 11.74 12.60 1.78
N GLN A 142 12.20 12.89 3.00
CA GLN A 142 11.35 13.51 4.01
C GLN A 142 10.89 14.89 3.52
N GLY A 143 9.58 15.12 3.57
CA GLY A 143 8.98 16.37 3.11
C GLY A 143 8.68 16.42 1.61
N ALA A 144 8.95 15.35 0.85
CA ALA A 144 8.53 15.27 -0.56
C ALA A 144 7.00 15.37 -0.67
N ASP A 145 6.53 16.12 -1.66
CA ASP A 145 5.10 16.36 -1.86
C ASP A 145 4.55 15.44 -2.96
N PHE A 146 3.61 14.57 -2.58
CA PHE A 146 2.88 13.68 -3.50
C PHE A 146 1.38 14.01 -3.56
N THR A 147 1.00 15.22 -3.15
CA THR A 147 -0.41 15.63 -3.07
C THR A 147 -0.81 16.66 -4.13
N SER A 148 0.11 17.12 -4.93
CA SER A 148 -0.16 18.15 -5.94
C SER A 148 0.04 17.67 -7.38
#